data_81b80ba2c1b408967205e9024b04698e
#
_entry.id   81b80ba2c1b408967205e9024b04698e
#
_cell.length_a   1.000
_cell.length_b   1.000
_cell.length_c   1.000
_cell.angle_alpha   90.00
_cell.angle_beta   90.00
_cell.angle_gamma   90.00
#
_symmetry.space_group_name_H-M   'P 1'
#
loop_
_entity.id
_entity.type
_entity.pdbx_description
1 polymer ?
#
loop_
_entity_poly.entity_id
_entity_poly.type
_entity_poly.pdbx_seq_one_letter_code
_entity_poly.pdbx_strand_id
1 'polypeptide(L)'
;MKPPYTITDKILALIASISEKIGEINASHLYKPATELRKKNRIKTIQSSLEIEGNTLTEEQITALLENKRVIAPQKDILEVQNAIKVYQQLNQFNPYQLKDLIKAHAVLMNGLIDNPGKLRTTNVGIVKGSKVEHIAPGGTMINGLMKDLFDYLKKDNDLILIKSCVFHYEFEFIHPFTDGNGRMGRLWQTLILMQQYPVFEYLPVETLIKQKQTEYYNKLSESDKKGNSTPFIEFMLGIILESLNGLLQTQSVTLHTEDRISLFKEKIGKNKFTRKHYMQSFKNISAPTASRDLKWAVEQDLLHKFGTLRLTEYQFK
;
A
#
# COMPACT_ATOMS: atom_id res chain seq x y z
N MET A 1 9.48 -24.40 1.14
CA MET A 1 9.95 -24.44 2.56
C MET A 1 9.43 -23.20 3.26
N LYS A 2 9.11 -23.25 4.60
CA LYS A 2 8.73 -22.04 5.35
C LYS A 2 10.00 -21.24 5.67
N PRO A 3 10.05 -19.93 5.35
CA PRO A 3 11.15 -19.06 5.72
C PRO A 3 11.33 -18.98 7.25
N PRO A 4 12.56 -18.91 7.75
CA PRO A 4 12.83 -18.96 9.20
C PRO A 4 12.50 -17.64 9.88
N TYR A 5 11.67 -17.69 10.92
CA TYR A 5 11.41 -16.61 11.87
C TYR A 5 10.84 -17.17 13.17
N THR A 6 10.86 -16.36 14.23
CA THR A 6 10.30 -16.69 15.54
C THR A 6 9.25 -15.66 15.93
N ILE A 7 8.13 -16.12 16.49
CA ILE A 7 7.12 -15.23 17.08
C ILE A 7 7.65 -14.78 18.45
N THR A 8 7.90 -13.48 18.59
CA THR A 8 8.32 -12.85 19.84
C THR A 8 7.13 -12.17 20.52
N ASP A 9 7.25 -11.89 21.83
CA ASP A 9 6.23 -11.09 22.55
C ASP A 9 6.01 -9.73 21.90
N LYS A 10 7.06 -9.14 21.32
CA LYS A 10 6.96 -7.88 20.57
C LYS A 10 6.13 -8.03 19.31
N ILE A 11 6.32 -9.11 18.55
CA ILE A 11 5.49 -9.39 17.36
C ILE A 11 4.02 -9.55 17.76
N LEU A 12 3.74 -10.31 18.83
CA LEU A 12 2.37 -10.49 19.34
C LEU A 12 1.74 -9.16 19.74
N ALA A 13 2.46 -8.34 20.51
CA ALA A 13 1.98 -7.02 20.92
C ALA A 13 1.71 -6.09 19.73
N LEU A 14 2.60 -6.07 18.72
CA LEU A 14 2.42 -5.28 17.51
C LEU A 14 1.21 -5.74 16.70
N ILE A 15 1.02 -7.05 16.52
CA ILE A 15 -0.14 -7.60 15.81
C ILE A 15 -1.45 -7.23 16.52
N ALA A 16 -1.50 -7.35 17.86
CA ALA A 16 -2.67 -6.95 18.63
C ALA A 16 -3.00 -5.47 18.43
N SER A 17 -1.99 -4.59 18.56
CA SER A 17 -2.17 -3.15 18.37
C SER A 17 -2.57 -2.79 16.93
N ILE A 18 -1.97 -3.42 15.92
CA ILE A 18 -2.35 -3.23 14.51
C ILE A 18 -3.80 -3.65 14.27
N SER A 19 -4.21 -4.80 14.82
CA SER A 19 -5.58 -5.31 14.68
C SER A 19 -6.60 -4.36 15.33
N GLU A 20 -6.27 -3.79 16.49
CA GLU A 20 -7.08 -2.75 17.14
C GLU A 20 -7.23 -1.52 16.24
N LYS A 21 -6.13 -1.00 15.68
CA LYS A 21 -6.17 0.18 14.80
C LYS A 21 -6.91 -0.08 13.48
N ILE A 22 -6.78 -1.26 12.91
CA ILE A 22 -7.58 -1.66 11.74
C ILE A 22 -9.07 -1.73 12.10
N GLY A 23 -9.42 -2.26 13.28
CA GLY A 23 -10.79 -2.26 13.80
C GLY A 23 -11.35 -0.85 13.97
N GLU A 24 -10.56 0.08 14.52
CA GLU A 24 -10.92 1.50 14.70
C GLU A 24 -11.14 2.18 13.33
N ILE A 25 -10.25 1.95 12.36
CA ILE A 25 -10.37 2.44 10.99
C ILE A 25 -11.65 1.92 10.32
N ASN A 26 -11.94 0.62 10.46
CA ASN A 26 -13.14 0.03 9.88
C ASN A 26 -14.42 0.57 10.53
N ALA A 27 -14.44 0.70 11.85
CA ALA A 27 -15.57 1.26 12.59
C ALA A 27 -15.84 2.73 12.24
N SER A 28 -14.81 3.48 11.94
CA SER A 28 -14.89 4.89 11.52
C SER A 28 -15.15 5.07 10.03
N HIS A 29 -15.32 3.98 9.26
CA HIS A 29 -15.43 3.98 7.80
C HIS A 29 -14.24 4.62 7.07
N LEU A 30 -13.06 4.54 7.66
CA LEU A 30 -11.84 5.14 7.16
C LEU A 30 -10.98 4.17 6.31
N TYR A 31 -11.48 2.97 6.04
CA TYR A 31 -10.82 1.99 5.17
C TYR A 31 -10.64 2.50 3.73
N LYS A 32 -11.44 3.52 3.33
CA LYS A 32 -11.32 4.24 2.05
C LYS A 32 -11.31 5.74 2.34
N PRO A 33 -10.13 6.34 2.56
CA PRO A 33 -10.01 7.78 2.84
C PRO A 33 -10.62 8.66 1.75
N ALA A 34 -10.90 9.94 2.07
CA ALA A 34 -11.38 10.92 1.12
C ALA A 34 -10.50 10.99 -0.15
N THR A 35 -11.10 11.28 -1.30
CA THR A 35 -10.43 11.24 -2.62
C THR A 35 -9.14 12.06 -2.65
N GLU A 36 -9.16 13.26 -2.09
CA GLU A 36 -7.98 14.12 -2.01
C GLU A 36 -6.85 13.48 -1.17
N LEU A 37 -7.21 12.88 -0.03
CA LEU A 37 -6.23 12.21 0.82
C LEU A 37 -5.65 10.96 0.14
N ARG A 38 -6.47 10.20 -0.59
CA ARG A 38 -6.01 9.05 -1.39
C ARG A 38 -5.00 9.48 -2.46
N LYS A 39 -5.33 10.56 -3.21
CA LYS A 39 -4.42 11.14 -4.22
C LYS A 39 -3.10 11.56 -3.57
N LYS A 40 -3.16 12.32 -2.47
CA LYS A 40 -1.98 12.78 -1.73
C LYS A 40 -1.15 11.62 -1.20
N ASN A 41 -1.76 10.63 -0.58
CA ASN A 41 -1.06 9.47 -0.05
C ASN A 41 -0.42 8.63 -1.16
N ARG A 42 -1.09 8.47 -2.31
CA ARG A 42 -0.52 7.80 -3.49
C ARG A 42 0.73 8.51 -4.01
N ILE A 43 0.71 9.85 -4.07
CA ILE A 43 1.88 10.65 -4.46
C ILE A 43 3.02 10.44 -3.47
N LYS A 44 2.74 10.48 -2.16
CA LYS A 44 3.75 10.25 -1.11
C LYS A 44 4.35 8.84 -1.18
N THR A 45 3.52 7.82 -1.39
CA THR A 45 3.99 6.44 -1.58
C THR A 45 4.96 6.34 -2.75
N ILE A 46 4.58 6.86 -3.92
CA ILE A 46 5.43 6.83 -5.13
C ILE A 46 6.72 7.60 -4.87
N GLN A 47 6.64 8.84 -4.38
CA GLN A 47 7.80 9.67 -4.10
C GLN A 47 8.75 8.98 -3.13
N SER A 48 8.27 8.57 -1.96
CA SER A 48 9.13 7.98 -0.91
C SER A 48 9.77 6.67 -1.38
N SER A 49 9.01 5.82 -2.11
CA SER A 49 9.55 4.56 -2.63
C SER A 49 10.67 4.78 -3.65
N LEU A 50 10.56 5.81 -4.49
CA LEU A 50 11.59 6.14 -5.47
C LEU A 50 12.76 6.91 -4.83
N GLU A 51 12.49 7.77 -3.86
CA GLU A 51 13.52 8.52 -3.13
C GLU A 51 14.44 7.61 -2.32
N ILE A 52 13.95 6.48 -1.79
CA ILE A 52 14.77 5.43 -1.15
C ILE A 52 15.86 4.94 -2.12
N GLU A 53 15.55 4.88 -3.41
CA GLU A 53 16.45 4.44 -4.49
C GLU A 53 17.22 5.59 -5.16
N GLY A 54 17.08 6.82 -4.63
CA GLY A 54 17.84 7.99 -5.07
C GLY A 54 17.18 8.87 -6.12
N ASN A 55 15.89 8.65 -6.46
CA ASN A 55 15.14 9.57 -7.32
C ASN A 55 14.97 10.94 -6.63
N THR A 56 15.03 12.01 -7.40
CA THR A 56 15.12 13.38 -6.88
C THR A 56 13.85 14.21 -7.06
N LEU A 57 12.78 13.65 -7.65
CA LEU A 57 11.54 14.38 -7.90
C LEU A 57 10.76 14.67 -6.60
N THR A 58 10.25 15.92 -6.50
CA THR A 58 9.38 16.34 -5.40
C THR A 58 7.93 15.90 -5.58
N GLU A 59 7.10 15.97 -4.49
CA GLU A 59 5.65 15.70 -4.57
C GLU A 59 4.96 16.59 -5.61
N GLU A 60 5.37 17.85 -5.76
CA GLU A 60 4.82 18.80 -6.75
C GLU A 60 5.15 18.36 -8.18
N GLN A 61 6.38 17.92 -8.42
CA GLN A 61 6.80 17.43 -9.74
C GLN A 61 6.09 16.14 -10.11
N ILE A 62 5.91 15.21 -9.16
CA ILE A 62 5.12 13.97 -9.36
C ILE A 62 3.65 14.31 -9.63
N THR A 63 3.09 15.29 -8.91
CA THR A 63 1.73 15.78 -9.15
C THR A 63 1.58 16.35 -10.56
N ALA A 64 2.56 17.14 -10.99
CA ALA A 64 2.57 17.70 -12.35
C ALA A 64 2.62 16.59 -13.43
N LEU A 65 3.40 15.53 -13.23
CA LEU A 65 3.44 14.37 -14.13
C LEU A 65 2.11 13.61 -14.16
N LEU A 66 1.45 13.44 -13.01
CA LEU A 66 0.11 12.86 -12.93
C LEU A 66 -0.95 13.67 -13.70
N GLU A 67 -0.76 14.99 -13.77
CA GLU A 67 -1.63 15.94 -14.50
C GLU A 67 -1.18 16.14 -15.95
N ASN A 68 -0.27 15.32 -16.46
CA ASN A 68 0.33 15.42 -17.79
C ASN A 68 0.98 16.79 -18.10
N LYS A 69 1.49 17.48 -17.06
CA LYS A 69 2.23 18.72 -17.19
C LYS A 69 3.72 18.44 -17.43
N ARG A 70 4.38 19.38 -18.10
CA ARG A 70 5.84 19.31 -18.35
C ARG A 70 6.60 19.51 -17.03
N VAL A 71 7.56 18.62 -16.77
CA VAL A 71 8.52 18.71 -15.64
C VAL A 71 9.94 18.77 -16.18
N ILE A 72 10.78 19.58 -15.56
CA ILE A 72 12.22 19.65 -15.86
C ILE A 72 12.94 18.94 -14.73
N ALA A 73 13.51 17.78 -15.03
CA ALA A 73 14.29 16.93 -14.12
C ALA A 73 15.14 15.94 -14.95
N PRO A 74 16.02 15.13 -14.35
CA PRO A 74 16.72 14.07 -15.06
C PRO A 74 15.75 13.12 -15.76
N GLN A 75 16.03 12.78 -17.01
CA GLN A 75 15.12 11.93 -17.81
C GLN A 75 14.87 10.56 -17.18
N LYS A 76 15.90 9.98 -16.56
CA LYS A 76 15.79 8.73 -15.81
C LYS A 76 14.77 8.87 -14.68
N ASP A 77 14.86 9.92 -13.86
CA ASP A 77 13.98 10.14 -12.72
C ASP A 77 12.53 10.35 -13.16
N ILE A 78 12.31 11.09 -14.25
CA ILE A 78 10.99 11.29 -14.85
C ILE A 78 10.40 9.93 -15.29
N LEU A 79 11.20 9.11 -15.98
CA LEU A 79 10.76 7.81 -16.47
C LEU A 79 10.43 6.85 -15.32
N GLU A 80 11.24 6.84 -14.25
CA GLU A 80 10.96 6.06 -13.03
C GLU A 80 9.61 6.45 -12.43
N VAL A 81 9.32 7.74 -12.29
CA VAL A 81 8.04 8.22 -11.77
C VAL A 81 6.88 7.85 -12.68
N GLN A 82 7.01 8.00 -13.99
CA GLN A 82 5.97 7.62 -14.95
C GLN A 82 5.65 6.13 -14.90
N ASN A 83 6.68 5.29 -14.78
CA ASN A 83 6.50 3.84 -14.64
C ASN A 83 5.87 3.47 -13.30
N ALA A 84 6.28 4.12 -12.20
CA ALA A 84 5.66 3.93 -10.90
C ALA A 84 4.17 4.34 -10.93
N ILE A 85 3.82 5.48 -11.51
CA ILE A 85 2.43 5.89 -11.69
C ILE A 85 1.63 4.79 -12.41
N LYS A 86 2.15 4.26 -13.53
CA LYS A 86 1.48 3.20 -14.30
C LYS A 86 1.26 1.93 -13.48
N VAL A 87 2.27 1.46 -12.75
CA VAL A 87 2.15 0.23 -11.95
C VAL A 87 1.18 0.41 -10.79
N TYR A 88 1.20 1.57 -10.13
CA TYR A 88 0.27 1.87 -9.03
C TYR A 88 -1.18 2.06 -9.51
N GLN A 89 -1.41 2.50 -10.74
CA GLN A 89 -2.75 2.53 -11.36
C GLN A 89 -3.30 1.14 -11.66
N GLN A 90 -2.43 0.15 -11.81
CA GLN A 90 -2.77 -1.24 -12.14
C GLN A 90 -2.75 -2.18 -10.92
N LEU A 91 -2.57 -1.66 -9.69
CA LEU A 91 -2.43 -2.49 -8.48
C LEU A 91 -3.48 -3.59 -8.37
N ASN A 92 -4.75 -3.25 -8.57
CA ASN A 92 -5.87 -4.18 -8.45
C ASN A 92 -5.96 -5.23 -9.58
N GLN A 93 -5.08 -5.15 -10.60
CA GLN A 93 -4.98 -6.13 -11.70
C GLN A 93 -3.97 -7.24 -11.41
N PHE A 94 -3.12 -7.05 -10.38
CA PHE A 94 -2.10 -8.03 -10.01
C PHE A 94 -2.59 -8.93 -8.88
N ASN A 95 -2.43 -10.22 -9.06
CA ASN A 95 -2.67 -11.20 -8.00
C ASN A 95 -1.35 -11.42 -7.23
N PRO A 96 -1.25 -11.02 -5.95
CA PRO A 96 0.00 -11.12 -5.18
C PRO A 96 0.48 -12.55 -4.98
N TYR A 97 -0.38 -13.54 -5.18
CA TYR A 97 -0.05 -14.96 -5.07
C TYR A 97 0.51 -15.57 -6.38
N GLN A 98 0.71 -14.77 -7.44
CA GLN A 98 1.17 -15.24 -8.73
C GLN A 98 2.52 -14.63 -9.11
N LEU A 99 3.56 -15.46 -9.23
CA LEU A 99 4.89 -15.00 -9.70
C LEU A 99 4.81 -14.31 -11.07
N LYS A 100 3.95 -14.79 -11.98
CA LYS A 100 3.75 -14.17 -13.30
C LYS A 100 3.29 -12.72 -13.21
N ASP A 101 2.50 -12.36 -12.21
CA ASP A 101 1.99 -11.01 -12.03
C ASP A 101 3.05 -10.10 -11.39
N LEU A 102 3.89 -10.62 -10.49
CA LEU A 102 5.10 -9.93 -10.02
C LEU A 102 6.04 -9.61 -11.18
N ILE A 103 6.29 -10.56 -12.07
CA ILE A 103 7.10 -10.38 -13.27
C ILE A 103 6.52 -9.30 -14.19
N LYS A 104 5.19 -9.28 -14.38
CA LYS A 104 4.51 -8.22 -15.16
C LYS A 104 4.63 -6.84 -14.49
N ALA A 105 4.41 -6.77 -13.19
CA ALA A 105 4.54 -5.52 -12.44
C ALA A 105 5.97 -4.96 -12.55
N HIS A 106 6.99 -5.82 -12.40
CA HIS A 106 8.40 -5.44 -12.59
C HIS A 106 8.66 -4.97 -14.03
N ALA A 107 8.09 -5.63 -15.03
CA ALA A 107 8.25 -5.21 -16.43
C ALA A 107 7.69 -3.79 -16.67
N VAL A 108 6.57 -3.44 -16.05
CA VAL A 108 6.00 -2.08 -16.12
C VAL A 108 6.87 -1.08 -15.35
N LEU A 109 7.28 -1.44 -14.13
CA LEU A 109 8.06 -0.56 -13.25
C LEU A 109 9.43 -0.20 -13.84
N MET A 110 10.09 -1.17 -14.48
CA MET A 110 11.46 -1.02 -14.97
C MET A 110 11.53 -0.80 -16.49
N ASN A 111 10.40 -0.54 -17.15
CA ASN A 111 10.34 -0.34 -18.59
C ASN A 111 11.23 0.83 -19.05
N GLY A 112 12.17 0.56 -19.96
CA GLY A 112 13.12 1.55 -20.48
C GLY A 112 14.21 2.00 -19.49
N LEU A 113 14.28 1.41 -18.29
CA LEU A 113 15.29 1.69 -17.28
C LEU A 113 16.42 0.64 -17.28
N ILE A 114 16.10 -0.59 -17.71
CA ILE A 114 17.04 -1.72 -17.81
C ILE A 114 16.76 -2.51 -19.07
N ASP A 115 17.73 -3.32 -19.51
CA ASP A 115 17.62 -4.12 -20.76
C ASP A 115 16.58 -5.24 -20.70
N ASN A 116 16.39 -5.83 -19.53
CA ASN A 116 15.56 -7.02 -19.35
C ASN A 116 14.46 -6.84 -18.27
N PRO A 117 13.53 -5.86 -18.42
CA PRO A 117 12.46 -5.68 -17.45
C PRO A 117 11.53 -6.92 -17.42
N GLY A 118 11.18 -7.38 -16.21
CA GLY A 118 10.35 -8.57 -16.03
C GLY A 118 11.07 -9.91 -16.18
N LYS A 119 12.40 -9.93 -16.25
CA LYS A 119 13.15 -11.20 -16.30
C LYS A 119 13.91 -11.43 -15.00
N LEU A 120 13.74 -12.61 -14.43
CA LEU A 120 14.55 -13.05 -13.29
C LEU A 120 16.01 -13.18 -13.74
N ARG A 121 16.94 -12.72 -12.88
CA ARG A 121 18.37 -12.81 -13.17
C ARG A 121 18.87 -14.25 -13.18
N THR A 122 19.85 -14.50 -13.97
CA THR A 122 20.59 -15.77 -14.02
C THR A 122 22.05 -15.57 -13.59
N THR A 123 22.48 -14.33 -13.40
CA THR A 123 23.83 -13.95 -12.97
C THR A 123 23.90 -13.77 -11.46
N ASN A 124 25.10 -13.89 -10.90
CA ASN A 124 25.37 -13.57 -9.52
C ASN A 124 25.40 -12.04 -9.34
N VAL A 125 24.85 -11.56 -8.25
CA VAL A 125 24.87 -10.14 -7.88
C VAL A 125 25.25 -10.01 -6.40
N GLY A 126 25.93 -8.92 -6.05
CA GLY A 126 26.19 -8.52 -4.68
C GLY A 126 25.62 -7.11 -4.47
N ILE A 127 25.03 -6.86 -3.33
CA ILE A 127 24.57 -5.53 -2.95
C ILE A 127 25.74 -4.82 -2.29
N VAL A 128 26.24 -3.75 -2.94
CA VAL A 128 27.40 -2.99 -2.51
C VAL A 128 26.95 -1.62 -2.06
N LYS A 129 27.39 -1.18 -0.86
CA LYS A 129 27.20 0.18 -0.37
C LYS A 129 28.57 0.82 -0.16
N GLY A 130 28.91 1.75 -1.04
CA GLY A 130 30.26 2.29 -1.12
C GLY A 130 31.27 1.20 -1.50
N SER A 131 32.29 0.96 -0.67
CA SER A 131 33.32 -0.08 -0.86
C SER A 131 33.01 -1.41 -0.12
N LYS A 132 31.90 -1.47 0.62
CA LYS A 132 31.50 -2.66 1.41
C LYS A 132 30.42 -3.48 0.72
N VAL A 133 30.62 -4.79 0.61
CA VAL A 133 29.55 -5.74 0.24
C VAL A 133 28.69 -5.92 1.48
N GLU A 134 27.43 -5.45 1.41
CA GLU A 134 26.48 -5.55 2.53
C GLU A 134 25.71 -6.86 2.50
N HIS A 135 25.42 -7.38 1.30
CA HIS A 135 24.72 -8.64 1.11
C HIS A 135 25.22 -9.37 -0.14
N ILE A 136 25.41 -10.66 -0.06
CA ILE A 136 25.68 -11.53 -1.21
C ILE A 136 24.41 -12.31 -1.50
N ALA A 137 23.70 -11.90 -2.55
CA ALA A 137 22.47 -12.56 -2.95
C ALA A 137 22.74 -14.00 -3.43
N PRO A 138 21.77 -14.92 -3.31
CA PRO A 138 21.89 -16.30 -3.82
C PRO A 138 22.31 -16.36 -5.29
N GLY A 139 23.00 -17.42 -5.67
CA GLY A 139 23.47 -17.63 -7.06
C GLY A 139 22.32 -17.62 -8.07
N GLY A 140 22.59 -17.08 -9.27
CA GLY A 140 21.56 -16.91 -10.32
C GLY A 140 20.79 -18.18 -10.69
N THR A 141 21.43 -19.33 -10.63
CA THR A 141 20.81 -20.65 -10.90
C THR A 141 19.75 -21.06 -9.86
N MET A 142 19.79 -20.50 -8.65
CA MET A 142 18.87 -20.82 -7.57
C MET A 142 17.59 -19.97 -7.59
N ILE A 143 17.59 -18.83 -8.29
CA ILE A 143 16.55 -17.81 -8.21
C ILE A 143 15.15 -18.37 -8.53
N ASN A 144 15.00 -19.15 -9.58
CA ASN A 144 13.71 -19.74 -9.95
C ASN A 144 13.14 -20.65 -8.84
N GLY A 145 14.00 -21.45 -8.22
CA GLY A 145 13.63 -22.36 -7.12
C GLY A 145 13.21 -21.57 -5.88
N LEU A 146 14.03 -20.60 -5.47
CA LEU A 146 13.75 -19.75 -4.30
C LEU A 146 12.47 -18.92 -4.48
N MET A 147 12.26 -18.32 -5.64
CA MET A 147 11.03 -17.58 -5.94
C MET A 147 9.80 -18.50 -5.93
N LYS A 148 9.91 -19.72 -6.46
CA LYS A 148 8.83 -20.70 -6.36
C LYS A 148 8.52 -21.03 -4.90
N ASP A 149 9.51 -21.31 -4.09
CA ASP A 149 9.35 -21.64 -2.66
C ASP A 149 8.70 -20.46 -1.90
N LEU A 150 9.13 -19.23 -2.17
CA LEU A 150 8.56 -18.02 -1.57
C LEU A 150 7.07 -17.84 -1.91
N PHE A 151 6.68 -18.03 -3.18
CA PHE A 151 5.29 -17.97 -3.60
C PHE A 151 4.46 -19.16 -3.09
N ASP A 152 5.06 -20.34 -2.93
CA ASP A 152 4.42 -21.50 -2.32
C ASP A 152 4.14 -21.25 -0.82
N TYR A 153 5.08 -20.65 -0.09
CA TYR A 153 4.86 -20.18 1.28
C TYR A 153 3.69 -19.20 1.35
N LEU A 154 3.71 -18.16 0.51
CA LEU A 154 2.67 -17.12 0.51
C LEU A 154 1.27 -17.70 0.28
N LYS A 155 1.15 -18.73 -0.57
CA LYS A 155 -0.13 -19.40 -0.91
C LYS A 155 -0.61 -20.36 0.15
N LYS A 156 0.30 -21.20 0.67
CA LYS A 156 -0.06 -22.44 1.37
C LYS A 156 0.06 -22.34 2.88
N ASP A 157 0.87 -21.43 3.40
CA ASP A 157 1.06 -21.28 4.85
C ASP A 157 -0.15 -20.60 5.50
N ASN A 158 -0.39 -20.89 6.77
CA ASN A 158 -1.51 -20.35 7.55
C ASN A 158 -1.11 -19.14 8.42
N ASP A 159 0.08 -18.60 8.24
CA ASP A 159 0.53 -17.40 8.94
C ASP A 159 -0.41 -16.21 8.69
N LEU A 160 -0.53 -15.32 9.67
CA LEU A 160 -1.27 -14.08 9.52
C LEU A 160 -0.73 -13.26 8.36
N ILE A 161 -1.60 -12.59 7.60
CA ILE A 161 -1.23 -11.80 6.43
C ILE A 161 -0.18 -10.72 6.77
N LEU A 162 -0.24 -10.15 7.97
CA LEU A 162 0.74 -9.19 8.49
C LEU A 162 2.14 -9.79 8.53
N ILE A 163 2.27 -11.02 9.02
CA ILE A 163 3.54 -11.75 9.07
C ILE A 163 3.98 -12.12 7.66
N LYS A 164 3.08 -12.75 6.88
CA LYS A 164 3.38 -13.15 5.49
C LYS A 164 3.92 -12.01 4.65
N SER A 165 3.36 -10.81 4.81
CA SER A 165 3.77 -9.64 4.04
C SER A 165 5.20 -9.20 4.41
N CYS A 166 5.54 -9.22 5.70
CA CYS A 166 6.88 -8.87 6.17
C CYS A 166 7.92 -9.93 5.79
N VAL A 167 7.57 -11.22 5.96
CA VAL A 167 8.44 -12.34 5.54
C VAL A 167 8.69 -12.29 4.04
N PHE A 168 7.63 -12.09 3.24
CA PHE A 168 7.77 -11.98 1.78
C PHE A 168 8.71 -10.83 1.40
N HIS A 169 8.55 -9.66 2.02
CA HIS A 169 9.37 -8.49 1.73
C HIS A 169 10.85 -8.78 2.04
N TYR A 170 11.15 -9.33 3.23
CA TYR A 170 12.52 -9.70 3.60
C TYR A 170 13.11 -10.73 2.64
N GLU A 171 12.42 -11.86 2.43
CA GLU A 171 12.92 -12.93 1.56
C GLU A 171 13.11 -12.46 0.12
N PHE A 172 12.25 -11.58 -0.37
CA PHE A 172 12.38 -10.99 -1.69
C PHE A 172 13.63 -10.12 -1.82
N GLU A 173 13.93 -9.31 -0.79
CA GLU A 173 15.16 -8.51 -0.73
C GLU A 173 16.39 -9.43 -0.62
N PHE A 174 16.31 -10.48 0.19
CA PHE A 174 17.38 -11.48 0.35
C PHE A 174 17.68 -12.23 -0.95
N ILE A 175 16.64 -12.74 -1.63
CA ILE A 175 16.75 -13.45 -2.92
C ILE A 175 17.28 -12.52 -4.00
N HIS A 176 16.85 -11.27 -3.99
CA HIS A 176 17.23 -10.24 -4.97
C HIS A 176 17.04 -10.71 -6.41
N PRO A 177 15.80 -11.06 -6.83
CA PRO A 177 15.57 -11.86 -8.02
C PRO A 177 15.78 -11.13 -9.35
N PHE A 178 15.87 -9.81 -9.35
CA PHE A 178 16.08 -9.00 -10.56
C PHE A 178 17.44 -8.32 -10.55
N THR A 179 17.86 -7.80 -11.70
CA THR A 179 19.12 -7.03 -11.82
C THR A 179 19.01 -5.64 -11.19
N ASP A 180 17.83 -5.04 -11.16
CA ASP A 180 17.49 -3.78 -10.51
C ASP A 180 16.00 -3.76 -10.16
N GLY A 181 15.56 -2.82 -9.30
CA GLY A 181 14.16 -2.61 -8.94
C GLY A 181 13.64 -3.52 -7.83
N ASN A 182 14.49 -4.31 -7.18
CA ASN A 182 14.06 -5.23 -6.11
C ASN A 182 13.43 -4.49 -4.94
N GLY A 183 14.07 -3.46 -4.40
CA GLY A 183 13.54 -2.67 -3.28
C GLY A 183 12.16 -2.07 -3.57
N ARG A 184 11.99 -1.47 -4.75
CA ARG A 184 10.70 -0.92 -5.21
C ARG A 184 9.63 -2.02 -5.31
N MET A 185 9.99 -3.19 -5.85
CA MET A 185 9.07 -4.33 -5.96
C MET A 185 8.73 -4.97 -4.61
N GLY A 186 9.70 -5.11 -3.70
CA GLY A 186 9.47 -5.64 -2.36
C GLY A 186 8.44 -4.83 -1.59
N ARG A 187 8.59 -3.51 -1.57
CA ARG A 187 7.63 -2.57 -0.94
C ARG A 187 6.25 -2.62 -1.60
N LEU A 188 6.20 -2.55 -2.93
CA LEU A 188 4.96 -2.66 -3.71
C LEU A 188 4.22 -3.98 -3.41
N TRP A 189 4.96 -5.10 -3.40
CA TRP A 189 4.35 -6.41 -3.22
C TRP A 189 3.87 -6.64 -1.80
N GLN A 190 4.59 -6.13 -0.80
CA GLN A 190 4.11 -6.12 0.59
C GLN A 190 2.76 -5.41 0.69
N THR A 191 2.61 -4.24 0.09
CA THR A 191 1.34 -3.50 0.03
C THR A 191 0.25 -4.33 -0.62
N LEU A 192 0.51 -4.96 -1.77
CA LEU A 192 -0.45 -5.83 -2.46
C LEU A 192 -0.90 -7.04 -1.61
N ILE A 193 0.02 -7.67 -0.88
CA ILE A 193 -0.29 -8.78 0.02
C ILE A 193 -1.23 -8.28 1.13
N LEU A 194 -0.92 -7.16 1.77
CA LEU A 194 -1.72 -6.59 2.85
C LEU A 194 -3.13 -6.20 2.39
N MET A 195 -3.25 -5.66 1.18
CA MET A 195 -4.54 -5.27 0.57
C MET A 195 -5.53 -6.43 0.44
N GLN A 196 -5.05 -7.68 0.36
CA GLN A 196 -5.93 -8.85 0.23
C GLN A 196 -6.87 -9.02 1.43
N GLN A 197 -6.47 -8.56 2.58
CA GLN A 197 -7.28 -8.63 3.80
C GLN A 197 -7.69 -7.25 4.32
N TYR A 198 -6.87 -6.24 4.08
CA TYR A 198 -7.03 -4.91 4.64
C TYR A 198 -6.94 -3.84 3.55
N PRO A 199 -8.06 -3.44 2.92
CA PRO A 199 -8.07 -2.48 1.79
C PRO A 199 -7.43 -1.13 2.11
N VAL A 200 -7.37 -0.72 3.38
CA VAL A 200 -6.75 0.53 3.81
C VAL A 200 -5.29 0.67 3.36
N PHE A 201 -4.58 -0.45 3.21
CA PHE A 201 -3.17 -0.44 2.79
C PHE A 201 -2.97 0.07 1.35
N GLU A 202 -4.00 0.09 0.49
CA GLU A 202 -3.93 0.75 -0.82
C GLU A 202 -3.59 2.24 -0.71
N TYR A 203 -3.95 2.85 0.42
CA TYR A 203 -3.87 4.30 0.62
C TYR A 203 -2.97 4.71 1.79
N LEU A 204 -2.25 3.76 2.38
CA LEU A 204 -1.38 4.00 3.52
C LEU A 204 0.06 4.21 3.05
N PRO A 205 0.66 5.40 3.21
CA PRO A 205 2.00 5.70 2.70
C PRO A 205 3.10 5.13 3.63
N VAL A 206 3.17 3.80 3.71
CA VAL A 206 4.13 3.06 4.54
C VAL A 206 5.58 3.41 4.16
N GLU A 207 5.82 3.63 2.87
CA GLU A 207 7.11 3.98 2.30
C GLU A 207 7.68 5.31 2.84
N THR A 208 6.80 6.23 3.23
CA THR A 208 7.23 7.50 3.85
C THR A 208 7.95 7.27 5.17
N LEU A 209 7.45 6.36 6.00
CA LEU A 209 8.10 6.01 7.26
C LEU A 209 9.36 5.15 7.04
N ILE A 210 9.35 4.27 6.04
CA ILE A 210 10.56 3.52 5.65
C ILE A 210 11.66 4.51 5.24
N LYS A 211 11.31 5.53 4.43
CA LYS A 211 12.26 6.58 4.01
C LYS A 211 12.80 7.37 5.21
N GLN A 212 11.95 7.80 6.12
CA GLN A 212 12.35 8.51 7.33
C GLN A 212 13.29 7.70 8.22
N LYS A 213 13.07 6.36 8.28
CA LYS A 213 13.87 5.41 9.05
C LYS A 213 14.78 4.54 8.16
N GLN A 214 15.23 5.08 7.02
CA GLN A 214 15.96 4.33 5.98
C GLN A 214 17.21 3.61 6.51
N THR A 215 17.96 4.24 7.39
CA THR A 215 19.15 3.63 8.01
C THR A 215 18.76 2.42 8.86
N GLU A 216 17.68 2.54 9.65
CA GLU A 216 17.19 1.43 10.47
C GLU A 216 16.65 0.30 9.61
N TYR A 217 15.92 0.61 8.53
CA TYR A 217 15.44 -0.35 7.55
C TYR A 217 16.56 -1.23 7.00
N TYR A 218 17.65 -0.64 6.50
CA TYR A 218 18.78 -1.41 6.00
C TYR A 218 19.54 -2.16 7.11
N ASN A 219 19.64 -1.58 8.31
CA ASN A 219 20.22 -2.26 9.45
C ASN A 219 19.42 -3.51 9.82
N LYS A 220 18.09 -3.49 9.75
CA LYS A 220 17.23 -4.63 10.05
C LYS A 220 17.29 -5.72 8.98
N LEU A 221 17.46 -5.38 7.71
CA LEU A 221 17.79 -6.34 6.66
C LEU A 221 19.12 -7.03 6.97
N SER A 222 20.20 -6.29 7.21
CA SER A 222 21.52 -6.81 7.53
C SER A 222 21.55 -7.63 8.84
N GLU A 223 20.80 -7.22 9.86
CA GLU A 223 20.66 -7.97 11.11
C GLU A 223 19.98 -9.32 10.87
N SER A 224 18.93 -9.35 10.05
CA SER A 224 18.19 -10.55 9.68
C SER A 224 19.08 -11.51 8.88
N ASP A 225 19.87 -11.00 7.93
CA ASP A 225 20.83 -11.78 7.15
C ASP A 225 21.86 -12.47 8.07
N LYS A 226 22.44 -11.71 9.02
CA LYS A 226 23.43 -12.24 9.97
C LYS A 226 22.85 -13.29 10.92
N LYS A 227 21.57 -13.16 11.28
CA LYS A 227 20.86 -14.11 12.14
C LYS A 227 20.30 -15.31 11.36
N GLY A 228 20.28 -15.24 10.04
CA GLY A 228 19.67 -16.27 9.19
C GLY A 228 18.16 -16.42 9.42
N ASN A 229 17.46 -15.35 9.87
CA ASN A 229 16.01 -15.35 10.04
C ASN A 229 15.43 -13.93 9.96
N SER A 230 14.17 -13.83 9.55
CA SER A 230 13.49 -12.55 9.28
C SER A 230 12.89 -11.86 10.52
N THR A 231 13.04 -12.40 11.73
CA THR A 231 12.41 -11.86 12.96
C THR A 231 12.72 -10.36 13.19
N PRO A 232 13.99 -9.88 13.12
CA PRO A 232 14.29 -8.47 13.33
C PRO A 232 13.61 -7.56 12.32
N PHE A 233 13.51 -8.00 11.06
CA PHE A 233 12.84 -7.26 10.00
C PHE A 233 11.33 -7.25 10.18
N ILE A 234 10.71 -8.37 10.59
CA ILE A 234 9.29 -8.46 10.90
C ILE A 234 8.92 -7.47 12.01
N GLU A 235 9.67 -7.45 13.11
CA GLU A 235 9.43 -6.53 14.23
C GLU A 235 9.49 -5.07 13.79
N PHE A 236 10.47 -4.72 12.97
CA PHE A 236 10.61 -3.38 12.42
C PHE A 236 9.43 -3.00 11.52
N MET A 237 9.10 -3.85 10.54
CA MET A 237 8.04 -3.55 9.58
C MET A 237 6.65 -3.52 10.22
N LEU A 238 6.36 -4.36 11.19
CA LEU A 238 5.11 -4.26 11.96
C LEU A 238 5.05 -2.95 12.74
N GLY A 239 6.19 -2.48 13.29
CA GLY A 239 6.28 -1.15 13.92
C GLY A 239 5.96 -0.02 12.93
N ILE A 240 6.51 -0.05 11.72
CA ILE A 240 6.22 0.90 10.63
C ILE A 240 4.73 0.88 10.25
N ILE A 241 4.15 -0.30 10.12
CA ILE A 241 2.72 -0.47 9.81
C ILE A 241 1.85 0.16 10.90
N LEU A 242 2.14 -0.12 12.18
CA LEU A 242 1.40 0.45 13.30
C LEU A 242 1.49 1.99 13.33
N GLU A 243 2.68 2.54 13.14
CA GLU A 243 2.90 3.98 13.10
C GLU A 243 2.15 4.64 11.93
N SER A 244 2.14 4.00 10.76
CA SER A 244 1.37 4.47 9.58
C SER A 244 -0.13 4.51 9.85
N LEU A 245 -0.68 3.47 10.50
CA LEU A 245 -2.10 3.42 10.86
C LEU A 245 -2.46 4.51 11.90
N ASN A 246 -1.61 4.75 12.90
CA ASN A 246 -1.78 5.83 13.85
C ASN A 246 -1.77 7.21 13.17
N GLY A 247 -0.84 7.43 12.23
CA GLY A 247 -0.77 8.66 11.43
C GLY A 247 -2.04 8.88 10.61
N LEU A 248 -2.61 7.81 10.01
CA LEU A 248 -3.87 7.89 9.30
C LEU A 248 -5.02 8.33 10.22
N LEU A 249 -5.16 7.71 11.39
CA LEU A 249 -6.21 8.06 12.37
C LEU A 249 -6.09 9.49 12.88
N GLN A 250 -4.86 9.99 13.11
CA GLN A 250 -4.62 11.37 13.54
C GLN A 250 -4.95 12.40 12.46
N THR A 251 -4.66 12.09 11.18
CA THR A 251 -4.93 13.01 10.06
C THR A 251 -6.39 13.03 9.65
N GLN A 252 -7.17 12.05 10.02
CA GLN A 252 -8.57 11.92 9.63
C GLN A 252 -9.57 12.59 10.60
N SER A 253 -9.14 13.43 11.50
CA SER A 253 -10.01 14.48 12.03
C SER A 253 -10.46 15.47 10.93
N VAL A 254 -9.98 15.29 9.71
CA VAL A 254 -10.38 16.03 8.51
C VAL A 254 -11.74 15.51 8.02
N THR A 255 -12.71 16.38 8.06
CA THR A 255 -14.08 16.22 7.57
C THR A 255 -14.16 15.55 6.19
N LEU A 256 -14.80 14.37 6.11
CA LEU A 256 -15.25 13.81 4.84
C LEU A 256 -16.05 14.86 4.06
N HIS A 257 -15.77 15.04 2.78
CA HIS A 257 -16.60 15.89 1.92
C HIS A 257 -17.95 15.21 1.61
N THR A 258 -18.95 16.00 1.18
CA THR A 258 -20.29 15.49 0.84
C THR A 258 -20.24 14.32 -0.12
N GLU A 259 -19.42 14.42 -1.17
CA GLU A 259 -19.24 13.36 -2.19
C GLU A 259 -18.72 12.06 -1.62
N ASP A 260 -17.70 12.14 -0.74
CA ASP A 260 -17.12 10.98 -0.09
C ASP A 260 -18.14 10.29 0.82
N ARG A 261 -18.89 11.05 1.62
CA ARG A 261 -19.93 10.50 2.49
C ARG A 261 -21.04 9.82 1.69
N ILE A 262 -21.50 10.42 0.60
CA ILE A 262 -22.54 9.83 -0.26
C ILE A 262 -22.03 8.55 -0.92
N SER A 263 -20.80 8.54 -1.44
CA SER A 263 -20.19 7.36 -2.05
C SER A 263 -20.06 6.20 -1.06
N LEU A 264 -19.50 6.46 0.13
CA LEU A 264 -19.36 5.47 1.21
C LEU A 264 -20.71 4.92 1.67
N PHE A 265 -21.72 5.79 1.77
CA PHE A 265 -23.05 5.36 2.18
C PHE A 265 -23.73 4.51 1.11
N LYS A 266 -23.53 4.81 -0.18
CA LYS A 266 -24.01 4.01 -1.30
C LYS A 266 -23.46 2.57 -1.24
N GLU A 267 -22.17 2.41 -1.00
CA GLU A 267 -21.53 1.09 -0.86
C GLU A 267 -22.15 0.28 0.28
N LYS A 268 -22.52 0.94 1.39
CA LYS A 268 -23.10 0.32 2.57
C LYS A 268 -24.56 -0.07 2.42
N ILE A 269 -25.39 0.84 1.88
CA ILE A 269 -26.85 0.68 1.86
C ILE A 269 -27.35 -0.01 0.59
N GLY A 270 -26.54 0.02 -0.48
CA GLY A 270 -26.90 -0.49 -1.78
C GLY A 270 -28.14 0.20 -2.36
N LYS A 271 -29.08 -0.58 -2.86
CA LYS A 271 -30.35 -0.10 -3.44
C LYS A 271 -31.53 -0.05 -2.44
N ASN A 272 -31.25 -0.22 -1.14
CA ASN A 272 -32.31 -0.16 -0.14
C ASN A 272 -32.78 1.28 0.09
N LYS A 273 -34.08 1.45 0.41
CA LYS A 273 -34.60 2.75 0.86
C LYS A 273 -34.07 3.09 2.23
N PHE A 274 -33.78 4.37 2.46
CA PHE A 274 -33.24 4.86 3.71
C PHE A 274 -33.77 6.27 4.05
N THR A 275 -33.66 6.64 5.32
CA THR A 275 -34.02 7.97 5.82
C THR A 275 -32.74 8.76 6.18
N ARG A 276 -32.90 10.08 6.40
CA ARG A 276 -31.81 10.91 6.96
C ARG A 276 -31.25 10.34 8.27
N LYS A 277 -32.11 9.70 9.10
CA LYS A 277 -31.67 9.07 10.35
C LYS A 277 -30.69 7.91 10.09
N HIS A 278 -30.97 7.07 9.10
CA HIS A 278 -30.07 5.97 8.71
C HIS A 278 -28.72 6.50 8.20
N TYR A 279 -28.76 7.59 7.40
CA TYR A 279 -27.55 8.27 6.92
C TYR A 279 -26.72 8.81 8.09
N MET A 280 -27.33 9.53 9.03
CA MET A 280 -26.66 10.06 10.22
C MET A 280 -26.09 8.97 11.15
N GLN A 281 -26.74 7.82 11.25
CA GLN A 281 -26.21 6.68 12.03
C GLN A 281 -24.90 6.13 11.46
N SER A 282 -24.69 6.29 10.16
CA SER A 282 -23.44 5.88 9.48
C SER A 282 -22.31 6.90 9.68
N PHE A 283 -22.63 8.16 9.97
CA PHE A 283 -21.66 9.24 10.16
C PHE A 283 -21.90 9.97 11.47
N LYS A 284 -21.42 9.39 12.58
CA LYS A 284 -21.68 9.89 13.95
C LYS A 284 -21.26 11.35 14.19
N ASN A 285 -20.33 11.89 13.38
CA ASN A 285 -19.72 13.21 13.57
C ASN A 285 -20.33 14.31 12.69
N ILE A 286 -21.45 14.04 11.98
CA ILE A 286 -22.13 15.08 11.20
C ILE A 286 -23.39 15.60 11.90
N SER A 287 -23.64 16.89 11.74
CA SER A 287 -24.88 17.51 12.21
C SER A 287 -26.08 17.19 11.30
N ALA A 288 -27.30 17.30 11.84
CA ALA A 288 -28.53 17.15 11.03
C ALA A 288 -28.61 18.12 9.85
N PRO A 289 -28.20 19.40 9.94
CA PRO A 289 -28.07 20.29 8.79
C PRO A 289 -27.07 19.79 7.74
N THR A 290 -25.93 19.24 8.15
CA THR A 290 -24.94 18.68 7.23
C THR A 290 -25.52 17.49 6.48
N ALA A 291 -26.14 16.53 7.19
CA ALA A 291 -26.80 15.38 6.56
C ALA A 291 -27.89 15.82 5.55
N SER A 292 -28.66 16.86 5.87
CA SER A 292 -29.69 17.38 4.96
C SER A 292 -29.07 18.02 3.70
N ARG A 293 -27.96 18.73 3.83
CA ARG A 293 -27.23 19.31 2.67
C ARG A 293 -26.64 18.20 1.78
N ASP A 294 -26.05 17.18 2.38
CA ASP A 294 -25.48 16.05 1.64
C ASP A 294 -26.55 15.33 0.80
N LEU A 295 -27.69 14.99 1.42
CA LEU A 295 -28.78 14.29 0.74
C LEU A 295 -29.44 15.17 -0.32
N LYS A 296 -29.57 16.49 -0.07
CA LYS A 296 -30.08 17.45 -1.07
C LYS A 296 -29.13 17.51 -2.27
N TRP A 297 -27.82 17.64 -2.03
CA TRP A 297 -26.80 17.63 -3.06
C TRP A 297 -26.86 16.35 -3.90
N ALA A 298 -26.96 15.18 -3.27
CA ALA A 298 -27.02 13.91 -4.00
C ALA A 298 -28.29 13.76 -4.85
N VAL A 299 -29.42 14.37 -4.44
CA VAL A 299 -30.63 14.46 -5.28
C VAL A 299 -30.41 15.41 -6.46
N GLU A 300 -29.78 16.58 -6.23
CA GLU A 300 -29.45 17.57 -7.28
C GLU A 300 -28.45 17.02 -8.31
N GLN A 301 -27.52 16.14 -7.88
CA GLN A 301 -26.58 15.42 -8.76
C GLN A 301 -27.16 14.16 -9.41
N ASP A 302 -28.47 13.96 -9.31
CA ASP A 302 -29.18 12.80 -9.90
C ASP A 302 -28.70 11.42 -9.40
N LEU A 303 -28.08 11.37 -8.20
CA LEU A 303 -27.58 10.14 -7.56
C LEU A 303 -28.66 9.46 -6.72
N LEU A 304 -29.67 10.20 -6.25
CA LEU A 304 -30.72 9.73 -5.36
C LEU A 304 -32.12 10.05 -5.90
N HIS A 305 -33.02 9.09 -5.76
CA HIS A 305 -34.47 9.35 -5.78
C HIS A 305 -34.95 9.76 -4.38
N LYS A 306 -35.80 10.78 -4.31
CA LYS A 306 -36.44 11.24 -3.08
C LYS A 306 -37.91 10.89 -3.12
N PHE A 307 -38.41 10.26 -2.06
CA PHE A 307 -39.82 9.88 -1.89
C PHE A 307 -40.39 10.55 -0.64
N GLY A 308 -41.63 11.02 -0.75
CA GLY A 308 -42.35 11.67 0.36
C GLY A 308 -41.86 13.08 0.72
N THR A 309 -42.42 13.63 1.79
CA THR A 309 -42.15 15.00 2.24
C THR A 309 -41.96 15.04 3.78
N LEU A 310 -41.27 16.04 4.28
CA LEU A 310 -41.07 16.33 5.69
C LEU A 310 -40.50 15.10 6.48
N ARG A 311 -41.24 14.64 7.49
CA ARG A 311 -40.80 13.53 8.39
C ARG A 311 -40.85 12.16 7.74
N LEU A 312 -41.59 11.99 6.63
CA LEU A 312 -41.75 10.74 5.88
C LEU A 312 -40.82 10.67 4.65
N THR A 313 -39.81 11.54 4.59
CA THR A 313 -38.87 11.54 3.46
C THR A 313 -37.96 10.34 3.51
N GLU A 314 -37.98 9.56 2.43
CA GLU A 314 -37.08 8.46 2.14
C GLU A 314 -36.25 8.76 0.89
N TYR A 315 -35.13 8.09 0.77
CA TYR A 315 -34.19 8.20 -0.34
C TYR A 315 -33.80 6.79 -0.82
N GLN A 316 -33.44 6.70 -2.09
CA GLN A 316 -32.94 5.45 -2.69
C GLN A 316 -31.89 5.80 -3.75
N PHE A 317 -30.77 5.10 -3.77
CA PHE A 317 -29.77 5.27 -4.83
C PHE A 317 -30.27 4.70 -6.17
N LYS A 318 -29.89 5.40 -7.23
CA LYS A 318 -30.17 4.97 -8.61
C LYS A 318 -29.31 3.79 -9.04
#